data_681c65acf39afe51d667cd9b5a356cb3
#
_entry.id   681c65acf39afe51d667cd9b5a356cb3
#
_cell.length_a   1.000
_cell.length_b   1.000
_cell.length_c   1.000
_cell.angle_alpha   90.00
_cell.angle_beta   90.00
_cell.angle_gamma   90.00
#
_symmetry.space_group_name_H-M   'P 1'
#
loop_
_entity.id
_entity.type
_entity.pdbx_description
1 polymer ?
#
loop_
_entity_poly.entity_id
_entity_poly.type
_entity_poly.pdbx_seq_one_letter_code
_entity_poly.pdbx_strand_id
1 'polypeptide(L)'
;MMDWTDRHCRYFHRTFSKNILLYTEMVTSPALVQGNATYLLEFDKSEHPLALQLGGSDPTELARAAVMGASFGYDEINLNVGCPSDRVQSGIFGAILMKTPEIVANCCKEMIDAVDIEVTVKCRIGVDQQDPNETLPKFLECISKVGVTRVIIHARKAILSGLSPKQNRNVPPLNYELVYKMKEQFPNLHISLNGGIQSLNQAQLHLENGIDGIMIGRAAYQKPGEVLLDVNRLIYNLPNREVSEKDIVKQMIPYIENQYQNGNKVSKITRHMLGLFSGRPGAKGWR
;
A
#
# COMPACT_ATOMS: atom_id res chain seq x y z
N MET A 1 0.13 -3.76 4.49
CA MET A 1 -0.32 -3.69 5.92
C MET A 1 0.22 -4.93 6.61
N MET A 2 1.11 -4.73 7.61
CA MET A 2 1.74 -5.85 8.35
C MET A 2 0.68 -6.81 8.89
N ASP A 3 0.95 -8.11 8.78
CA ASP A 3 0.10 -9.24 9.13
C ASP A 3 -1.22 -9.37 8.33
N TRP A 4 -1.49 -8.46 7.39
CA TRP A 4 -2.74 -8.44 6.64
C TRP A 4 -2.56 -8.65 5.13
N THR A 5 -1.56 -8.00 4.50
CA THR A 5 -1.40 -8.06 3.04
C THR A 5 -0.25 -8.99 2.61
N ASP A 6 -0.20 -10.16 3.25
CA ASP A 6 0.68 -11.25 2.83
C ASP A 6 0.26 -11.82 1.45
N ARG A 7 1.05 -12.73 0.89
CA ARG A 7 0.77 -13.31 -0.43
C ARG A 7 -0.62 -13.96 -0.54
N HIS A 8 -1.13 -14.54 0.56
CA HIS A 8 -2.45 -15.18 0.56
C HIS A 8 -3.59 -14.16 0.47
N CYS A 9 -3.46 -13.02 1.17
CA CYS A 9 -4.39 -11.91 1.05
C CYS A 9 -4.36 -11.30 -0.36
N ARG A 10 -3.17 -11.10 -0.94
CA ARG A 10 -3.02 -10.51 -2.28
C ARG A 10 -3.61 -11.44 -3.35
N TYR A 11 -3.34 -12.75 -3.28
CA TYR A 11 -3.98 -13.73 -4.14
C TYR A 11 -5.51 -13.65 -4.04
N PHE A 12 -6.06 -13.64 -2.82
CA PHE A 12 -7.49 -13.49 -2.58
C PHE A 12 -8.05 -12.17 -3.16
N HIS A 13 -7.40 -11.04 -2.95
CA HIS A 13 -7.85 -9.76 -3.51
C HIS A 13 -7.78 -9.74 -5.04
N ARG A 14 -6.84 -10.45 -5.65
CA ARG A 14 -6.72 -10.56 -7.11
C ARG A 14 -7.89 -11.30 -7.75
N THR A 15 -8.59 -12.17 -7.02
CA THR A 15 -9.78 -12.85 -7.55
C THR A 15 -10.93 -11.89 -7.87
N PHE A 16 -10.98 -10.70 -7.25
CA PHE A 16 -11.99 -9.67 -7.52
C PHE A 16 -11.71 -8.86 -8.78
N SER A 17 -10.47 -8.46 -9.00
CA SER A 17 -10.09 -7.62 -10.12
C SER A 17 -8.63 -7.85 -10.54
N LYS A 18 -8.41 -7.87 -11.87
CA LYS A 18 -7.06 -7.91 -12.45
C LYS A 18 -6.42 -6.53 -12.60
N ASN A 19 -7.18 -5.46 -12.36
CA ASN A 19 -6.76 -4.09 -12.66
C ASN A 19 -6.22 -3.34 -11.44
N ILE A 20 -6.59 -3.76 -10.21
CA ILE A 20 -6.09 -3.12 -8.99
C ILE A 20 -4.60 -3.40 -8.79
N LEU A 21 -3.84 -2.35 -8.45
CA LEU A 21 -2.45 -2.51 -8.02
C LEU A 21 -2.42 -3.00 -6.57
N LEU A 22 -1.81 -4.15 -6.34
CA LEU A 22 -1.65 -4.73 -5.02
C LEU A 22 -0.29 -4.34 -4.42
N TYR A 23 -0.24 -4.23 -3.09
CA TYR A 23 0.99 -3.89 -2.36
C TYR A 23 1.34 -5.02 -1.40
N THR A 24 2.64 -5.34 -1.33
CA THR A 24 3.14 -6.24 -0.29
C THR A 24 3.00 -5.62 1.11
N GLU A 25 3.28 -6.40 2.12
CA GLU A 25 3.68 -5.87 3.42
C GLU A 25 5.00 -5.11 3.26
N MET A 26 5.34 -4.28 4.25
CA MET A 26 6.63 -3.59 4.21
C MET A 26 7.76 -4.58 4.51
N VAL A 27 8.65 -4.75 3.55
CA VAL A 27 9.89 -5.54 3.68
C VAL A 27 11.04 -4.58 3.95
N THR A 28 11.85 -4.84 4.96
CA THR A 28 12.97 -3.96 5.27
C THR A 28 14.20 -4.30 4.40
N SER A 29 14.92 -3.28 3.93
CA SER A 29 16.13 -3.48 3.13
C SER A 29 17.20 -4.33 3.84
N PRO A 30 17.46 -4.15 5.17
CA PRO A 30 18.36 -5.05 5.89
C PRO A 30 17.94 -6.52 5.86
N ALA A 31 16.63 -6.82 5.94
CA ALA A 31 16.17 -8.21 5.89
C ALA A 31 16.53 -8.88 4.55
N LEU A 32 16.44 -8.15 3.45
CA LEU A 32 16.77 -8.65 2.13
C LEU A 32 18.28 -8.72 1.90
N VAL A 33 18.99 -7.62 2.16
CA VAL A 33 20.40 -7.45 1.75
C VAL A 33 21.37 -8.12 2.72
N GLN A 34 21.11 -8.04 4.02
CA GLN A 34 21.94 -8.60 5.07
C GLN A 34 21.42 -9.95 5.55
N GLY A 35 20.10 -10.06 5.73
CA GLY A 35 19.43 -11.25 6.24
C GLY A 35 19.12 -12.32 5.19
N ASN A 36 19.35 -12.02 3.90
CA ASN A 36 19.06 -12.91 2.76
C ASN A 36 17.64 -13.52 2.79
N ALA A 37 16.65 -12.76 3.31
CA ALA A 37 15.27 -13.20 3.52
C ALA A 37 14.44 -13.11 2.21
N THR A 38 14.93 -13.75 1.14
CA THR A 38 14.31 -13.71 -0.21
C THR A 38 12.91 -14.31 -0.23
N TYR A 39 12.57 -15.19 0.71
CA TYR A 39 11.21 -15.74 0.87
C TYR A 39 10.14 -14.66 1.12
N LEU A 40 10.55 -13.46 1.59
CA LEU A 40 9.65 -12.30 1.75
C LEU A 40 9.24 -11.68 0.41
N LEU A 41 9.95 -12.01 -0.67
CA LEU A 41 9.64 -11.55 -2.03
C LEU A 41 8.74 -12.51 -2.81
N GLU A 42 8.38 -13.65 -2.23
CA GLU A 42 7.53 -14.63 -2.90
C GLU A 42 6.11 -14.12 -3.14
N PHE A 43 5.60 -14.36 -4.35
CA PHE A 43 4.24 -14.08 -4.75
C PHE A 43 3.74 -15.09 -5.80
N ASP A 44 2.45 -15.14 -6.04
CA ASP A 44 1.86 -15.89 -7.15
C ASP A 44 1.81 -14.99 -8.41
N LYS A 45 2.14 -15.56 -9.56
CA LYS A 45 2.13 -14.82 -10.85
C LYS A 45 0.79 -14.15 -11.16
N SER A 46 -0.30 -14.64 -10.60
CA SER A 46 -1.61 -14.01 -10.75
C SER A 46 -1.76 -12.70 -9.98
N GLU A 47 -0.86 -12.38 -9.02
CA GLU A 47 -0.97 -11.18 -8.19
C GLU A 47 -0.68 -9.86 -8.93
N HIS A 48 -0.10 -9.91 -10.14
CA HIS A 48 0.18 -8.71 -10.96
C HIS A 48 -1.10 -7.93 -11.37
N PRO A 49 -1.02 -6.59 -11.41
CA PRO A 49 0.13 -5.74 -11.09
C PRO A 49 0.39 -5.66 -9.58
N LEU A 50 1.66 -5.71 -9.19
CA LEU A 50 2.11 -5.86 -7.80
C LEU A 50 3.29 -4.95 -7.46
N ALA A 51 3.15 -4.17 -6.39
CA ALA A 51 4.19 -3.31 -5.85
C ALA A 51 4.89 -3.95 -4.64
N LEU A 52 6.21 -3.96 -4.64
CA LEU A 52 7.03 -4.28 -3.45
C LEU A 52 7.19 -3.02 -2.60
N GLN A 53 6.71 -3.05 -1.36
CA GLN A 53 6.95 -1.95 -0.43
C GLN A 53 8.19 -2.21 0.41
N LEU A 54 9.18 -1.31 0.28
CA LEU A 54 10.44 -1.34 1.05
C LEU A 54 10.41 -0.35 2.22
N GLY A 55 11.11 -0.72 3.29
CA GLY A 55 11.44 0.15 4.42
C GLY A 55 12.94 0.18 4.66
N GLY A 56 13.50 1.36 4.78
CA GLY A 56 14.92 1.59 4.99
C GLY A 56 15.26 3.07 4.92
N SER A 57 16.53 3.42 5.17
CA SER A 57 17.05 4.79 5.11
C SER A 57 18.48 4.85 4.57
N ASP A 58 19.09 3.72 4.27
CA ASP A 58 20.38 3.66 3.58
C ASP A 58 20.16 3.58 2.06
N PRO A 59 20.64 4.57 1.27
CA PRO A 59 20.40 4.62 -0.16
C PRO A 59 20.98 3.42 -0.92
N THR A 60 22.19 2.99 -0.60
CA THR A 60 22.87 1.87 -1.25
C THR A 60 22.16 0.54 -0.96
N GLU A 61 21.73 0.35 0.27
CA GLU A 61 21.01 -0.86 0.67
C GLU A 61 19.62 -0.92 0.04
N LEU A 62 18.91 0.21 -0.02
CA LEU A 62 17.60 0.30 -0.71
C LEU A 62 17.72 0.07 -2.22
N ALA A 63 18.77 0.59 -2.87
CA ALA A 63 19.04 0.30 -4.28
C ALA A 63 19.24 -1.20 -4.52
N ARG A 64 20.03 -1.89 -3.68
CA ARG A 64 20.22 -3.36 -3.77
C ARG A 64 18.90 -4.10 -3.54
N ALA A 65 18.09 -3.69 -2.55
CA ALA A 65 16.79 -4.29 -2.29
C ALA A 65 15.81 -4.06 -3.47
N ALA A 66 15.86 -2.88 -4.12
CA ALA A 66 15.08 -2.58 -5.31
C ALA A 66 15.47 -3.49 -6.49
N VAL A 67 16.77 -3.69 -6.74
CA VAL A 67 17.26 -4.64 -7.76
C VAL A 67 16.76 -6.06 -7.49
N MET A 68 16.79 -6.51 -6.23
CA MET A 68 16.22 -7.81 -5.86
C MET A 68 14.72 -7.88 -6.20
N GLY A 69 13.94 -6.85 -5.85
CA GLY A 69 12.52 -6.79 -6.19
C GLY A 69 12.27 -6.83 -7.70
N ALA A 70 12.98 -6.02 -8.47
CA ALA A 70 12.88 -6.00 -9.94
C ALA A 70 13.24 -7.36 -10.55
N SER A 71 14.28 -8.02 -10.04
CA SER A 71 14.70 -9.36 -10.50
C SER A 71 13.69 -10.46 -10.16
N PHE A 72 12.90 -10.29 -9.08
CA PHE A 72 11.78 -11.18 -8.76
C PHE A 72 10.56 -10.96 -9.66
N GLY A 73 10.51 -9.81 -10.39
CA GLY A 73 9.45 -9.49 -11.33
C GLY A 73 8.35 -8.59 -10.78
N TYR A 74 8.60 -7.82 -9.73
CA TYR A 74 7.66 -6.78 -9.26
C TYR A 74 7.48 -5.69 -10.30
N ASP A 75 6.26 -5.11 -10.37
CA ASP A 75 5.93 -4.05 -11.33
C ASP A 75 6.29 -2.65 -10.81
N GLU A 76 6.42 -2.49 -9.49
CA GLU A 76 6.69 -1.22 -8.82
C GLU A 76 7.51 -1.45 -7.54
N ILE A 77 8.45 -0.56 -7.25
CA ILE A 77 9.11 -0.45 -5.94
C ILE A 77 8.54 0.76 -5.20
N ASN A 78 8.04 0.54 -3.99
CA ASN A 78 7.45 1.61 -3.17
C ASN A 78 8.23 1.83 -1.88
N LEU A 79 8.72 3.05 -1.64
CA LEU A 79 9.37 3.39 -0.38
C LEU A 79 8.35 3.82 0.69
N ASN A 80 8.40 3.20 1.86
CA ASN A 80 7.54 3.55 2.99
C ASN A 80 8.13 4.71 3.80
N VAL A 81 7.47 5.85 3.74
CA VAL A 81 7.77 7.06 4.51
C VAL A 81 6.56 7.45 5.40
N GLY A 82 5.76 6.46 5.80
CA GLY A 82 4.50 6.73 6.50
C GLY A 82 4.21 5.87 7.73
N CYS A 83 4.98 4.81 7.99
CA CYS A 83 4.77 3.93 9.14
C CYS A 83 5.28 4.57 10.43
N PRO A 84 4.43 4.73 11.48
CA PRO A 84 4.82 5.37 12.74
C PRO A 84 5.19 4.37 13.85
N SER A 85 5.42 3.09 13.55
CA SER A 85 5.67 2.08 14.60
C SER A 85 7.04 2.23 15.25
N ASP A 86 7.16 1.86 16.54
CA ASP A 86 8.39 1.98 17.31
C ASP A 86 9.56 1.19 16.71
N ARG A 87 9.29 -0.01 16.16
CA ARG A 87 10.30 -0.81 15.42
C ARG A 87 10.85 -0.07 14.22
N VAL A 88 10.03 0.70 13.56
CA VAL A 88 10.39 1.50 12.38
C VAL A 88 11.17 2.74 12.81
N GLN A 89 10.78 3.36 13.92
CA GLN A 89 11.50 4.51 14.50
C GLN A 89 12.88 4.14 15.01
N SER A 90 13.03 3.01 15.68
CA SER A 90 14.33 2.53 16.16
C SER A 90 15.29 2.18 15.00
N GLY A 91 14.75 1.77 13.86
CA GLY A 91 15.49 1.57 12.61
C GLY A 91 15.70 2.84 11.77
N ILE A 92 15.24 4.01 12.24
CA ILE A 92 15.33 5.32 11.56
C ILE A 92 14.77 5.27 10.12
N PHE A 93 13.60 4.68 9.92
CA PHE A 93 12.89 4.67 8.65
C PHE A 93 11.36 4.88 8.83
N GLY A 94 10.58 4.89 7.76
CA GLY A 94 9.14 5.15 7.79
C GLY A 94 8.81 6.63 8.05
N ALA A 95 7.79 6.93 8.88
CA ALA A 95 7.27 8.30 9.02
C ALA A 95 8.27 9.32 9.54
N ILE A 96 9.25 8.90 10.34
CA ILE A 96 10.30 9.79 10.87
C ILE A 96 11.12 10.45 9.74
N LEU A 97 11.26 9.78 8.60
CA LEU A 97 11.99 10.29 7.44
C LEU A 97 11.34 11.53 6.81
N MET A 98 10.09 11.84 7.11
CA MET A 98 9.49 13.12 6.70
C MET A 98 10.16 14.33 7.36
N LYS A 99 10.98 14.12 8.40
CA LYS A 99 11.79 15.18 9.03
C LYS A 99 13.08 15.47 8.27
N THR A 100 13.48 14.57 7.36
CA THR A 100 14.73 14.62 6.58
C THR A 100 14.45 14.24 5.13
N PRO A 101 13.70 15.08 4.37
CA PRO A 101 13.30 14.77 2.98
C PRO A 101 14.50 14.52 2.04
N GLU A 102 15.65 15.10 2.33
CA GLU A 102 16.90 14.90 1.57
C GLU A 102 17.40 13.45 1.62
N ILE A 103 17.26 12.77 2.76
CA ILE A 103 17.59 11.35 2.88
C ILE A 103 16.65 10.53 1.99
N VAL A 104 15.34 10.85 2.02
CA VAL A 104 14.35 10.18 1.17
C VAL A 104 14.65 10.39 -0.31
N ALA A 105 14.99 11.62 -0.71
CA ALA A 105 15.37 11.93 -2.08
C ALA A 105 16.60 11.13 -2.53
N ASN A 106 17.64 11.06 -1.70
CA ASN A 106 18.84 10.26 -1.99
C ASN A 106 18.50 8.76 -2.13
N CYS A 107 17.67 8.22 -1.23
CA CYS A 107 17.20 6.84 -1.34
C CYS A 107 16.43 6.60 -2.65
N CYS A 108 15.51 7.50 -3.00
CA CYS A 108 14.75 7.39 -4.24
C CYS A 108 15.66 7.49 -5.47
N LYS A 109 16.62 8.41 -5.47
CA LYS A 109 17.58 8.58 -6.57
C LYS A 109 18.37 7.29 -6.83
N GLU A 110 18.97 6.71 -5.80
CA GLU A 110 19.73 5.47 -5.91
C GLU A 110 18.86 4.28 -6.36
N MET A 111 17.61 4.19 -5.89
CA MET A 111 16.70 3.16 -6.38
C MET A 111 16.30 3.37 -7.85
N ILE A 112 15.97 4.61 -8.26
CA ILE A 112 15.62 4.95 -9.65
C ILE A 112 16.77 4.65 -10.59
N ASP A 113 18.00 4.98 -10.21
CA ASP A 113 19.18 4.71 -11.02
C ASP A 113 19.50 3.21 -11.14
N ALA A 114 19.01 2.38 -10.22
CA ALA A 114 19.32 0.96 -10.14
C ALA A 114 18.32 0.05 -10.85
N VAL A 115 17.09 0.51 -11.16
CA VAL A 115 16.02 -0.32 -11.75
C VAL A 115 15.26 0.41 -12.85
N ASP A 116 14.73 -0.35 -13.81
CA ASP A 116 13.90 0.21 -14.92
C ASP A 116 12.40 0.29 -14.58
N ILE A 117 11.96 -0.28 -13.44
CA ILE A 117 10.57 -0.23 -12.99
C ILE A 117 10.32 1.01 -12.13
N GLU A 118 9.05 1.43 -12.03
CA GLU A 118 8.67 2.66 -11.34
C GLU A 118 9.03 2.60 -9.84
N VAL A 119 9.68 3.67 -9.34
CA VAL A 119 9.95 3.87 -7.91
C VAL A 119 9.00 4.95 -7.38
N THR A 120 8.20 4.59 -6.39
CA THR A 120 7.16 5.42 -5.81
C THR A 120 7.37 5.63 -4.31
N VAL A 121 6.68 6.62 -3.74
CA VAL A 121 6.78 6.92 -2.29
C VAL A 121 5.40 6.90 -1.65
N LYS A 122 5.29 6.28 -0.47
CA LYS A 122 4.09 6.37 0.35
C LYS A 122 4.38 7.12 1.65
N CYS A 123 3.78 8.30 1.83
CA CYS A 123 4.05 9.20 2.95
C CYS A 123 2.80 9.57 3.76
N ARG A 124 3.00 10.44 4.75
CA ARG A 124 1.99 11.17 5.53
C ARG A 124 1.99 12.65 5.11
N ILE A 125 1.13 13.47 5.74
CA ILE A 125 1.11 14.92 5.52
C ILE A 125 2.07 15.68 6.45
N GLY A 126 2.78 15.00 7.32
CA GLY A 126 3.73 15.54 8.31
C GLY A 126 3.82 14.65 9.54
N VAL A 127 4.70 15.01 10.46
CA VAL A 127 5.04 14.25 11.67
C VAL A 127 5.03 15.16 12.89
N ASP A 128 4.48 14.68 14.00
CA ASP A 128 4.46 15.35 15.32
C ASP A 128 3.96 16.81 15.22
N GLN A 129 4.82 17.77 15.58
CA GLN A 129 4.52 19.21 15.59
C GLN A 129 4.75 19.92 14.24
N GLN A 130 5.19 19.21 13.19
CA GLN A 130 5.36 19.84 11.89
C GLN A 130 4.03 20.42 11.38
N ASP A 131 4.09 21.60 10.77
CA ASP A 131 2.96 22.15 10.01
C ASP A 131 2.82 21.39 8.67
N PRO A 132 1.71 20.69 8.42
CA PRO A 132 1.51 19.97 7.17
C PRO A 132 1.54 20.89 5.92
N ASN A 133 1.11 22.15 6.06
CA ASN A 133 1.07 23.09 4.95
C ASN A 133 2.47 23.51 4.47
N GLU A 134 3.48 23.40 5.33
CA GLU A 134 4.87 23.66 4.96
C GLU A 134 5.63 22.37 4.64
N THR A 135 5.39 21.33 5.46
CA THR A 135 6.16 20.08 5.40
C THR A 135 5.87 19.31 4.12
N LEU A 136 4.59 19.14 3.76
CA LEU A 136 4.21 18.30 2.63
C LEU A 136 4.68 18.88 1.29
N PRO A 137 4.48 20.17 0.98
CA PRO A 137 4.99 20.74 -0.28
C PRO A 137 6.52 20.62 -0.40
N LYS A 138 7.27 20.93 0.66
CA LYS A 138 8.74 20.81 0.67
C LYS A 138 9.19 19.37 0.45
N PHE A 139 8.50 18.41 1.08
CA PHE A 139 8.76 17.00 0.91
C PHE A 139 8.53 16.54 -0.54
N LEU A 140 7.37 16.89 -1.12
CA LEU A 140 7.01 16.53 -2.50
C LEU A 140 7.98 17.17 -3.50
N GLU A 141 8.34 18.43 -3.31
CA GLU A 141 9.33 19.11 -4.14
C GLU A 141 10.70 18.41 -4.11
N CYS A 142 11.15 18.00 -2.92
CA CYS A 142 12.43 17.34 -2.75
C CYS A 142 12.50 15.99 -3.50
N ILE A 143 11.49 15.14 -3.37
CA ILE A 143 11.48 13.81 -4.01
C ILE A 143 11.16 13.88 -5.51
N SER A 144 10.35 14.85 -5.98
CA SER A 144 10.04 14.98 -7.40
C SER A 144 11.27 15.46 -8.21
N LYS A 145 12.13 16.30 -7.62
CA LYS A 145 13.40 16.73 -8.25
C LYS A 145 14.35 15.59 -8.60
N VAL A 146 14.26 14.46 -7.91
CA VAL A 146 15.11 13.29 -8.16
C VAL A 146 14.45 12.23 -9.04
N GLY A 147 13.25 12.51 -9.57
CA GLY A 147 12.58 11.66 -10.55
C GLY A 147 11.41 10.82 -10.00
N VAL A 148 10.97 11.01 -8.76
CA VAL A 148 9.74 10.38 -8.27
C VAL A 148 8.54 10.98 -8.99
N THR A 149 7.78 10.15 -9.70
CA THR A 149 6.61 10.56 -10.51
C THR A 149 5.28 10.23 -9.86
N ARG A 150 5.27 9.34 -8.85
CA ARG A 150 4.04 8.91 -8.16
C ARG A 150 4.22 8.88 -6.65
N VAL A 151 3.24 9.45 -5.93
CA VAL A 151 3.21 9.48 -4.47
C VAL A 151 1.84 9.07 -3.94
N ILE A 152 1.82 8.25 -2.90
CA ILE A 152 0.61 7.90 -2.16
C ILE A 152 0.61 8.67 -0.82
N ILE A 153 -0.34 9.57 -0.62
CA ILE A 153 -0.41 10.42 0.56
C ILE A 153 -1.49 9.93 1.52
N HIS A 154 -1.08 9.44 2.71
CA HIS A 154 -2.04 9.23 3.78
C HIS A 154 -2.39 10.58 4.42
N ALA A 155 -3.62 11.03 4.24
CA ALA A 155 -4.10 12.38 4.60
C ALA A 155 -4.19 12.64 6.12
N ARG A 156 -3.26 12.09 6.92
CA ARG A 156 -3.13 12.31 8.37
C ARG A 156 -1.66 12.53 8.73
N LYS A 157 -1.40 13.35 9.74
CA LYS A 157 -0.09 13.40 10.38
C LYS A 157 0.24 12.04 11.04
N ALA A 158 1.51 11.75 11.18
CA ALA A 158 1.99 10.72 12.09
C ALA A 158 2.39 11.33 13.43
N ILE A 159 1.95 10.72 14.53
CA ILE A 159 2.40 11.04 15.88
C ILE A 159 3.30 9.89 16.32
N LEU A 160 4.59 10.19 16.47
CA LEU A 160 5.61 9.17 16.71
C LEU A 160 5.64 8.68 18.16
N SER A 161 5.29 9.53 19.13
CA SER A 161 5.24 9.15 20.53
C SER A 161 3.83 9.27 21.10
N GLY A 162 3.44 8.30 21.95
CA GLY A 162 2.15 8.33 22.66
C GLY A 162 0.95 7.75 21.88
N LEU A 163 1.10 7.41 20.59
CA LEU A 163 0.05 6.76 19.82
C LEU A 163 0.53 5.46 19.17
N SER A 164 -0.18 4.38 19.42
CA SER A 164 0.04 3.13 18.68
C SER A 164 -0.20 3.31 17.16
N PRO A 165 0.32 2.40 16.30
CA PRO A 165 0.03 2.44 14.87
C PRO A 165 -1.47 2.38 14.53
N LYS A 166 -2.29 1.72 15.36
CA LYS A 166 -3.74 1.68 15.21
C LYS A 166 -4.37 3.06 15.49
N GLN A 167 -3.96 3.71 16.57
CA GLN A 167 -4.41 5.06 16.93
C GLN A 167 -3.97 6.11 15.90
N ASN A 168 -2.75 6.01 15.37
CA ASN A 168 -2.24 6.87 14.29
C ASN A 168 -3.06 6.80 12.98
N ARG A 169 -3.91 5.79 12.81
CA ARG A 169 -4.84 5.69 11.69
C ARG A 169 -6.23 6.26 11.96
N ASN A 170 -6.52 6.66 13.21
CA ASN A 170 -7.84 7.09 13.63
C ASN A 170 -7.85 8.46 14.33
N VAL A 171 -6.89 8.71 15.22
CA VAL A 171 -6.88 9.88 16.11
C VAL A 171 -6.46 11.17 15.38
N PRO A 172 -5.33 11.26 14.63
CA PRO A 172 -5.02 12.47 13.91
C PRO A 172 -6.11 12.77 12.87
N PRO A 173 -6.55 14.03 12.71
CA PRO A 173 -7.61 14.36 11.76
C PRO A 173 -7.18 14.12 10.32
N LEU A 174 -8.16 13.79 9.46
CA LEU A 174 -7.97 13.73 8.01
C LEU A 174 -7.92 15.16 7.45
N ASN A 175 -7.03 15.41 6.52
CA ASN A 175 -6.94 16.66 5.78
C ASN A 175 -6.85 16.37 4.26
N TYR A 176 -8.00 16.11 3.64
CA TYR A 176 -8.08 15.85 2.20
C TYR A 176 -7.83 17.12 1.38
N GLU A 177 -8.28 18.27 1.88
CA GLU A 177 -8.11 19.56 1.21
C GLU A 177 -6.63 19.89 0.95
N LEU A 178 -5.76 19.54 1.90
CA LEU A 178 -4.32 19.71 1.69
C LEU A 178 -3.81 18.82 0.55
N VAL A 179 -4.31 17.59 0.44
CA VAL A 179 -3.89 16.67 -0.62
C VAL A 179 -4.38 17.16 -1.99
N TYR A 180 -5.58 17.74 -2.09
CA TYR A 180 -6.08 18.36 -3.31
C TYR A 180 -5.21 19.56 -3.72
N LYS A 181 -4.85 20.44 -2.77
CA LYS A 181 -3.92 21.54 -3.01
C LYS A 181 -2.55 21.06 -3.51
N MET A 182 -2.06 19.92 -3.01
CA MET A 182 -0.82 19.35 -3.52
C MET A 182 -0.96 18.92 -4.99
N LYS A 183 -2.09 18.35 -5.39
CA LYS A 183 -2.33 17.99 -6.78
C LYS A 183 -2.36 19.24 -7.70
N GLU A 184 -2.97 20.32 -7.25
CA GLU A 184 -2.96 21.61 -7.97
C GLU A 184 -1.53 22.19 -8.08
N GLN A 185 -0.76 22.12 -6.99
CA GLN A 185 0.62 22.65 -6.95
C GLN A 185 1.61 21.78 -7.73
N PHE A 186 1.39 20.47 -7.79
CA PHE A 186 2.24 19.48 -8.47
C PHE A 186 1.46 18.75 -9.56
N PRO A 187 1.00 19.41 -10.64
CA PRO A 187 0.11 18.83 -11.63
C PRO A 187 0.72 17.62 -12.37
N ASN A 188 2.05 17.61 -12.52
CA ASN A 188 2.78 16.51 -13.17
C ASN A 188 3.09 15.32 -12.26
N LEU A 189 2.88 15.45 -10.95
CA LEU A 189 3.05 14.37 -10.00
C LEU A 189 1.75 13.57 -9.90
N HIS A 190 1.82 12.25 -10.09
CA HIS A 190 0.67 11.38 -9.84
C HIS A 190 0.46 11.27 -8.33
N ILE A 191 -0.64 11.81 -7.82
CA ILE A 191 -0.97 11.80 -6.41
C ILE A 191 -2.14 10.85 -6.15
N SER A 192 -1.87 9.80 -5.39
CA SER A 192 -2.89 8.88 -4.89
C SER A 192 -3.26 9.23 -3.43
N LEU A 193 -4.55 9.33 -3.15
CA LEU A 193 -5.07 9.61 -1.82
C LEU A 193 -5.26 8.32 -1.02
N ASN A 194 -4.84 8.34 0.23
CA ASN A 194 -5.06 7.27 1.20
C ASN A 194 -5.56 7.84 2.54
N GLY A 195 -6.31 7.04 3.27
CA GLY A 195 -6.77 7.34 4.64
C GLY A 195 -8.26 7.59 4.75
N GLY A 196 -8.93 6.83 5.62
CA GLY A 196 -10.36 7.02 5.94
C GLY A 196 -11.37 6.52 4.91
N ILE A 197 -10.98 6.21 3.69
CA ILE A 197 -11.88 5.82 2.59
C ILE A 197 -12.48 4.45 2.87
N GLN A 198 -13.82 4.37 2.90
CA GLN A 198 -14.60 3.20 3.33
C GLN A 198 -15.38 2.54 2.17
N SER A 199 -15.57 3.24 1.04
CA SER A 199 -16.38 2.76 -0.08
C SER A 199 -15.84 3.27 -1.42
N LEU A 200 -16.26 2.63 -2.53
CA LEU A 200 -15.93 3.09 -3.88
C LEU A 200 -16.60 4.42 -4.23
N ASN A 201 -17.79 4.71 -3.70
CA ASN A 201 -18.44 6.01 -3.91
C ASN A 201 -17.62 7.16 -3.30
N GLN A 202 -17.04 6.96 -2.10
CA GLN A 202 -16.09 7.93 -1.55
C GLN A 202 -14.84 8.05 -2.40
N ALA A 203 -14.33 6.92 -2.94
CA ALA A 203 -13.20 6.94 -3.83
C ALA A 203 -13.47 7.76 -5.11
N GLN A 204 -14.66 7.60 -5.73
CA GLN A 204 -15.07 8.37 -6.90
C GLN A 204 -15.10 9.89 -6.61
N LEU A 205 -15.68 10.31 -5.48
CA LEU A 205 -15.71 11.72 -5.08
C LEU A 205 -14.30 12.32 -4.98
N HIS A 206 -13.32 11.58 -4.49
CA HIS A 206 -11.94 12.07 -4.45
C HIS A 206 -11.31 12.14 -5.84
N LEU A 207 -11.61 11.19 -6.73
CA LEU A 207 -11.16 11.24 -8.14
C LEU A 207 -11.78 12.43 -8.89
N GLU A 208 -13.06 12.71 -8.66
CA GLU A 208 -13.76 13.89 -9.21
C GLU A 208 -13.15 15.21 -8.72
N ASN A 209 -12.53 15.23 -7.53
CA ASN A 209 -11.76 16.36 -7.02
C ASN A 209 -10.31 16.42 -7.56
N GLY A 210 -10.01 15.70 -8.65
CA GLY A 210 -8.75 15.81 -9.39
C GLY A 210 -7.60 14.94 -8.88
N ILE A 211 -7.82 14.07 -7.90
CA ILE A 211 -6.82 13.09 -7.46
C ILE A 211 -6.67 11.98 -8.51
N ASP A 212 -5.42 11.58 -8.80
CA ASP A 212 -5.12 10.61 -9.87
C ASP A 212 -5.38 9.15 -9.47
N GLY A 213 -5.38 8.85 -8.18
CA GLY A 213 -5.56 7.48 -7.70
C GLY A 213 -6.01 7.39 -6.25
N ILE A 214 -6.51 6.21 -5.87
CA ILE A 214 -7.02 5.94 -4.53
C ILE A 214 -6.38 4.68 -3.98
N MET A 215 -5.83 4.74 -2.76
CA MET A 215 -5.38 3.56 -2.05
C MET A 215 -6.33 3.26 -0.88
N ILE A 216 -7.02 2.13 -0.93
CA ILE A 216 -7.90 1.65 0.13
C ILE A 216 -7.19 0.52 0.89
N GLY A 217 -7.10 0.64 2.20
CA GLY A 217 -6.46 -0.38 3.04
C GLY A 217 -7.49 -1.20 3.82
N ARG A 218 -7.84 -0.72 5.02
CA ARG A 218 -8.66 -1.47 5.99
C ARG A 218 -10.04 -1.86 5.47
N ALA A 219 -10.70 -1.01 4.74
CA ALA A 219 -12.03 -1.32 4.19
C ALA A 219 -11.96 -2.48 3.18
N ALA A 220 -10.97 -2.49 2.28
CA ALA A 220 -10.77 -3.59 1.33
C ALA A 220 -10.46 -4.92 2.03
N TYR A 221 -9.74 -4.91 3.15
CA TYR A 221 -9.46 -6.11 3.93
C TYR A 221 -10.67 -6.60 4.74
N GLN A 222 -11.38 -5.68 5.41
CA GLN A 222 -12.48 -6.00 6.33
C GLN A 222 -13.79 -6.31 5.62
N LYS A 223 -13.99 -5.74 4.42
CA LYS A 223 -15.22 -5.80 3.64
C LYS A 223 -14.93 -5.94 2.14
N PRO A 224 -14.13 -6.96 1.75
CA PRO A 224 -13.68 -7.09 0.35
C PRO A 224 -14.83 -7.19 -0.65
N GLY A 225 -15.93 -7.87 -0.29
CA GLY A 225 -17.12 -7.95 -1.14
C GLY A 225 -17.76 -6.59 -1.42
N GLU A 226 -17.85 -5.71 -0.41
CA GLU A 226 -18.42 -4.37 -0.58
C GLU A 226 -17.49 -3.42 -1.38
N VAL A 227 -16.16 -3.60 -1.25
CA VAL A 227 -15.18 -2.65 -1.80
C VAL A 227 -14.63 -3.11 -3.15
N LEU A 228 -14.43 -4.42 -3.37
CA LEU A 228 -13.65 -4.88 -4.53
C LEU A 228 -14.52 -5.44 -5.67
N LEU A 229 -15.76 -5.90 -5.43
CA LEU A 229 -16.59 -6.50 -6.48
C LEU A 229 -16.91 -5.53 -7.62
N ASP A 230 -17.23 -4.28 -7.29
CA ASP A 230 -17.63 -3.26 -8.26
C ASP A 230 -16.48 -2.36 -8.74
N VAL A 231 -15.24 -2.64 -8.33
CA VAL A 231 -14.10 -1.74 -8.61
C VAL A 231 -13.86 -1.54 -10.11
N ASN A 232 -14.04 -2.59 -10.91
CA ASN A 232 -13.86 -2.50 -12.37
C ASN A 232 -14.86 -1.52 -13.00
N ARG A 233 -16.12 -1.58 -12.61
CA ARG A 233 -17.17 -0.72 -13.12
C ARG A 233 -17.05 0.72 -12.61
N LEU A 234 -16.89 0.88 -11.29
CA LEU A 234 -16.98 2.20 -10.65
C LEU A 234 -15.69 3.01 -10.76
N ILE A 235 -14.54 2.37 -10.83
CA ILE A 235 -13.24 3.08 -10.84
C ILE A 235 -12.57 3.02 -12.21
N TYR A 236 -12.62 1.86 -12.88
CA TYR A 236 -11.92 1.67 -14.16
C TYR A 236 -12.84 1.86 -15.39
N ASN A 237 -14.14 2.10 -15.20
CA ASN A 237 -15.14 2.19 -16.28
C ASN A 237 -15.14 0.96 -17.23
N LEU A 238 -14.82 -0.19 -16.67
CA LEU A 238 -14.79 -1.47 -17.36
C LEU A 238 -16.06 -2.28 -17.05
N PRO A 239 -16.48 -3.19 -17.93
CA PRO A 239 -17.59 -4.10 -17.62
C PRO A 239 -17.30 -4.85 -16.31
N ASN A 240 -18.31 -4.95 -15.44
CA ASN A 240 -18.21 -5.84 -14.29
C ASN A 240 -18.03 -7.27 -14.77
N ARG A 241 -17.11 -7.98 -14.12
CA ARG A 241 -17.19 -9.44 -14.15
C ARG A 241 -18.43 -9.82 -13.35
N GLU A 242 -19.29 -10.65 -13.90
CA GLU A 242 -20.41 -11.26 -13.17
C GLU A 242 -19.85 -12.31 -12.19
N VAL A 243 -19.19 -11.83 -11.14
CA VAL A 243 -18.55 -12.66 -10.11
C VAL A 243 -19.21 -12.34 -8.79
N SER A 244 -19.84 -13.33 -8.18
CA SER A 244 -20.39 -13.22 -6.83
C SER A 244 -19.35 -13.58 -5.77
N GLU A 245 -19.64 -13.21 -4.50
CA GLU A 245 -18.81 -13.64 -3.36
C GLU A 245 -18.66 -15.17 -3.29
N LYS A 246 -19.69 -15.92 -3.72
CA LYS A 246 -19.64 -17.40 -3.78
C LYS A 246 -18.66 -17.90 -4.86
N ASP A 247 -18.56 -17.20 -5.97
CA ASP A 247 -17.63 -17.56 -7.03
C ASP A 247 -16.18 -17.24 -6.64
N ILE A 248 -15.97 -16.17 -5.86
CA ILE A 248 -14.67 -15.89 -5.21
C ILE A 248 -14.26 -17.05 -4.31
N VAL A 249 -15.18 -17.58 -3.47
CA VAL A 249 -14.89 -18.75 -2.63
C VAL A 249 -14.47 -19.94 -3.49
N LYS A 250 -15.24 -20.26 -4.55
CA LYS A 250 -14.91 -21.37 -5.47
C LYS A 250 -13.53 -21.23 -6.10
N GLN A 251 -13.15 -20.00 -6.49
CA GLN A 251 -11.83 -19.72 -7.05
C GLN A 251 -10.70 -19.89 -6.02
N MET A 252 -10.98 -19.69 -4.74
CA MET A 252 -10.00 -19.89 -3.67
C MET A 252 -9.77 -21.36 -3.30
N ILE A 253 -10.71 -22.27 -3.56
CA ILE A 253 -10.59 -23.69 -3.17
C ILE A 253 -9.34 -24.35 -3.76
N PRO A 254 -9.07 -24.30 -5.08
CA PRO A 254 -7.86 -24.91 -5.66
C PRO A 254 -6.57 -24.33 -5.09
N TYR A 255 -6.56 -23.02 -4.83
CA TYR A 255 -5.40 -22.35 -4.22
C TYR A 255 -5.16 -22.86 -2.79
N ILE A 256 -6.22 -22.98 -1.99
CA ILE A 256 -6.14 -23.49 -0.61
C ILE A 256 -5.64 -24.93 -0.60
N GLU A 257 -6.17 -25.78 -1.48
CA GLU A 257 -5.76 -27.19 -1.61
C GLU A 257 -4.29 -27.32 -1.98
N ASN A 258 -3.83 -26.56 -2.98
CA ASN A 258 -2.42 -26.54 -3.37
C ASN A 258 -1.52 -26.05 -2.23
N GLN A 259 -1.89 -24.97 -1.54
CA GLN A 259 -1.12 -24.47 -0.42
C GLN A 259 -1.08 -25.45 0.76
N TYR A 260 -2.18 -26.17 1.01
CA TYR A 260 -2.24 -27.21 2.03
C TYR A 260 -1.31 -28.38 1.69
N GLN A 261 -1.31 -28.84 0.45
CA GLN A 261 -0.39 -29.89 -0.03
C GLN A 261 1.09 -29.49 0.10
N ASN A 262 1.38 -28.19 -0.03
CA ASN A 262 2.71 -27.61 0.19
C ASN A 262 3.03 -27.33 1.68
N GLY A 263 2.23 -27.84 2.63
CA GLY A 263 2.48 -27.75 4.07
C GLY A 263 2.02 -26.44 4.72
N ASN A 264 1.33 -25.56 4.00
CA ASN A 264 0.78 -24.34 4.57
C ASN A 264 -0.50 -24.62 5.38
N LYS A 265 -0.67 -23.95 6.52
CA LYS A 265 -1.89 -24.06 7.31
C LYS A 265 -3.05 -23.34 6.61
N VAL A 266 -4.18 -24.02 6.43
CA VAL A 266 -5.41 -23.47 5.83
C VAL A 266 -5.84 -22.18 6.54
N SER A 267 -5.73 -22.11 7.86
CA SER A 267 -6.09 -20.92 8.65
C SER A 267 -5.28 -19.65 8.30
N LYS A 268 -4.05 -19.80 7.80
CA LYS A 268 -3.25 -18.64 7.32
C LYS A 268 -3.85 -17.99 6.08
N ILE A 269 -4.60 -18.78 5.29
CA ILE A 269 -5.26 -18.33 4.06
C ILE A 269 -6.67 -17.85 4.38
N THR A 270 -7.48 -18.67 5.04
CA THR A 270 -8.90 -18.38 5.27
C THR A 270 -9.14 -17.20 6.19
N ARG A 271 -8.19 -16.83 7.06
CA ARG A 271 -8.29 -15.62 7.89
C ARG A 271 -8.53 -14.34 7.08
N HIS A 272 -8.05 -14.29 5.83
CA HIS A 272 -8.22 -13.14 4.94
C HIS A 272 -9.61 -13.07 4.29
N MET A 273 -10.32 -14.20 4.28
CA MET A 273 -11.64 -14.34 3.66
C MET A 273 -12.80 -14.01 4.63
N LEU A 274 -12.53 -13.87 5.93
CA LEU A 274 -13.57 -13.69 6.96
C LEU A 274 -14.47 -12.48 6.74
N GLY A 275 -13.98 -11.44 6.07
CA GLY A 275 -14.73 -10.24 5.73
C GLY A 275 -15.60 -10.34 4.48
N LEU A 276 -15.50 -11.42 3.69
CA LEU A 276 -16.08 -11.54 2.35
C LEU A 276 -17.59 -11.25 2.31
N PHE A 277 -18.34 -11.84 3.23
CA PHE A 277 -19.79 -11.68 3.32
C PHE A 277 -20.22 -10.60 4.33
N SER A 278 -19.36 -9.64 4.65
CA SER A 278 -19.72 -8.54 5.55
C SER A 278 -20.98 -7.83 5.05
N GLY A 279 -21.90 -7.50 5.97
CA GLY A 279 -23.18 -6.87 5.61
C GLY A 279 -24.24 -7.81 5.02
N ARG A 280 -23.94 -9.09 4.74
CA ARG A 280 -24.89 -10.05 4.17
C ARG A 280 -25.60 -10.88 5.26
N PRO A 281 -26.85 -11.32 5.01
CA PRO A 281 -27.49 -12.34 5.84
C PRO A 281 -26.62 -13.61 5.93
N GLY A 282 -26.46 -14.17 7.14
CA GLY A 282 -25.63 -15.35 7.36
C GLY A 282 -24.12 -15.11 7.54
N ALA A 283 -23.64 -13.86 7.50
CA ALA A 283 -22.23 -13.50 7.68
C ALA A 283 -21.60 -14.01 9.00
N LYS A 284 -22.40 -14.22 10.06
CA LYS A 284 -21.92 -14.81 11.31
C LYS A 284 -21.55 -16.29 11.16
N GLY A 285 -22.31 -17.04 10.35
CA GLY A 285 -22.03 -18.45 10.07
C GLY A 285 -20.81 -18.66 9.17
N TRP A 286 -20.43 -17.66 8.39
CA TRP A 286 -19.23 -17.68 7.57
C TRP A 286 -17.93 -17.52 8.39
N ARG A 287 -17.96 -16.75 9.47
CA ARG A 287 -16.81 -16.48 10.35
C ARG A 287 -16.57 -17.57 11.37
#